data_411038f4d87f1b3ee9b8f219d2da2bc5
#
_entry.id   411038f4d87f1b3ee9b8f219d2da2bc5
#
_cell.length_a   1.000
_cell.length_b   1.000
_cell.length_c   1.000
_cell.angle_alpha   90.00
_cell.angle_beta   90.00
_cell.angle_gamma   90.00
#
_symmetry.space_group_name_H-M   'P 1'
#
loop_
_entity.id
_entity.type
_entity.pdbx_description
1 polymer ?
#
loop_
_entity_poly.entity_id
_entity_poly.type
_entity_poly.pdbx_seq_one_letter_code
_entity_poly.pdbx_strand_id
1 'polypeptide(L)'
;MSSRDMCTIEHIPELIEAGISSFKIEGRVKSAYYTAVVTNAYRLAMDAYARDPYGYRFDPDWMRELESVSHREYCTGYYFEDPTVNPQLCSSGGYIRDKAYLATVCGYGCRAGVPGENSDENSSGLPAGVPESDSTGVMCRFTQHNKLVSGQRVEVISPGRVGRGFTVGTMYDAEGNVIESAPHPSMCFFAGVPFYVSPGD
;
A
#
# COMPACT_ATOMS: atom_id res chain seq x y z
N MET A 1 -24.03 1.60 17.99
CA MET A 1 -22.83 1.82 18.81
C MET A 1 -21.67 1.11 18.13
N SER A 2 -20.59 1.83 17.84
CA SER A 2 -19.37 1.26 17.25
C SER A 2 -18.17 1.64 18.12
N SER A 3 -17.32 0.67 18.42
CA SER A 3 -16.07 0.94 19.13
C SER A 3 -15.08 1.63 18.22
N ARG A 4 -14.11 2.33 18.78
CA ARG A 4 -12.91 2.78 18.07
C ARG A 4 -12.08 1.59 17.60
N ASP A 5 -11.27 1.79 16.58
CA ASP A 5 -10.28 0.79 16.16
C ASP A 5 -9.03 0.91 17.06
N MET A 6 -8.51 -0.23 17.51
CA MET A 6 -7.33 -0.26 18.36
C MET A 6 -6.08 -0.12 17.50
N CYS A 7 -5.21 0.84 17.82
CA CYS A 7 -3.90 1.05 17.21
C CYS A 7 -2.85 1.29 18.28
N THR A 8 -1.77 0.54 18.23
CA THR A 8 -0.66 0.61 19.21
C THR A 8 0.69 0.79 18.54
N ILE A 9 0.72 1.29 17.31
CA ILE A 9 1.96 1.40 16.53
C ILE A 9 3.00 2.33 17.17
N GLU A 10 2.56 3.35 17.89
CA GLU A 10 3.45 4.27 18.62
C GLU A 10 4.10 3.64 19.85
N HIS A 11 3.53 2.51 20.33
CA HIS A 11 3.90 1.82 21.57
C HIS A 11 4.62 0.49 21.31
N ILE A 12 5.18 0.29 20.12
CA ILE A 12 5.93 -0.94 19.78
C ILE A 12 7.07 -1.22 20.77
N PRO A 13 7.88 -0.24 21.20
CA PRO A 13 8.93 -0.49 22.20
C PRO A 13 8.37 -1.06 23.50
N GLU A 14 7.38 -0.41 24.08
CA GLU A 14 6.80 -0.81 25.36
C GLU A 14 6.17 -2.21 25.31
N LEU A 15 5.53 -2.54 24.19
CA LEU A 15 4.92 -3.84 23.98
C LEU A 15 5.96 -4.96 23.85
N ILE A 16 7.06 -4.69 23.16
CA ILE A 16 8.17 -5.65 23.01
C ILE A 16 8.89 -5.83 24.35
N GLU A 17 9.17 -4.74 25.08
CA GLU A 17 9.80 -4.77 26.40
C GLU A 17 8.94 -5.46 27.46
N ALA A 18 7.62 -5.38 27.33
CA ALA A 18 6.68 -6.15 28.15
C ALA A 18 6.69 -7.66 27.85
N GLY A 19 7.49 -8.12 26.90
CA GLY A 19 7.65 -9.54 26.56
C GLY A 19 6.60 -10.10 25.60
N ILE A 20 5.88 -9.25 24.87
CA ILE A 20 4.93 -9.73 23.84
C ILE A 20 5.73 -10.31 22.68
N SER A 21 5.54 -11.60 22.43
CA SER A 21 6.27 -12.36 21.41
C SER A 21 5.58 -12.39 20.04
N SER A 22 4.31 -11.98 19.95
CA SER A 22 3.55 -11.99 18.71
C SER A 22 2.45 -10.94 18.72
N PHE A 23 2.30 -10.22 17.59
CA PHE A 23 1.26 -9.23 17.37
C PHE A 23 0.25 -9.77 16.36
N LYS A 24 -1.04 -9.69 16.70
CA LYS A 24 -2.12 -10.06 15.81
C LYS A 24 -2.78 -8.82 15.22
N ILE A 25 -2.82 -8.75 13.90
CA ILE A 25 -3.54 -7.73 13.16
C ILE A 25 -4.89 -8.32 12.72
N GLU A 26 -6.00 -7.65 13.03
CA GLU A 26 -7.33 -8.06 12.60
C GLU A 26 -7.71 -7.34 11.30
N GLY A 27 -7.96 -8.13 10.26
CA GLY A 27 -8.30 -7.62 8.95
C GLY A 27 -9.29 -8.50 8.18
N ARG A 28 -9.98 -9.44 8.84
CA ARG A 28 -10.84 -10.44 8.18
C ARG A 28 -11.90 -9.83 7.24
N VAL A 29 -12.47 -8.69 7.60
CA VAL A 29 -13.49 -7.99 6.81
C VAL A 29 -12.92 -6.86 5.96
N LYS A 30 -11.61 -6.70 5.94
CA LYS A 30 -10.90 -5.65 5.21
C LYS A 30 -10.35 -6.18 3.89
N SER A 31 -9.91 -5.29 3.01
CA SER A 31 -9.28 -5.65 1.74
C SER A 31 -7.83 -6.16 1.93
N ALA A 32 -7.30 -6.85 0.91
CA ALA A 32 -5.88 -7.20 0.85
C ALA A 32 -4.98 -5.95 0.97
N TYR A 33 -5.38 -4.84 0.34
CA TYR A 33 -4.71 -3.54 0.45
C TYR A 33 -4.59 -3.07 1.90
N TYR A 34 -5.69 -3.11 2.68
CA TYR A 34 -5.65 -2.78 4.10
C TYR A 34 -4.62 -3.63 4.84
N THR A 35 -4.67 -4.95 4.63
CA THR A 35 -3.76 -5.88 5.31
C THR A 35 -2.31 -5.60 4.95
N ALA A 36 -2.02 -5.33 3.67
CA ALA A 36 -0.68 -4.99 3.19
C ALA A 36 -0.15 -3.71 3.85
N VAL A 37 -0.92 -2.61 3.83
CA VAL A 37 -0.52 -1.32 4.42
C VAL A 37 -0.29 -1.45 5.92
N VAL A 38 -1.25 -2.03 6.65
CA VAL A 38 -1.15 -2.13 8.12
C VAL A 38 0.02 -3.03 8.52
N THR A 39 0.17 -4.18 7.87
CA THR A 39 1.28 -5.10 8.19
C THR A 39 2.63 -4.46 7.88
N ASN A 40 2.74 -3.74 6.76
CA ASN A 40 3.96 -3.04 6.38
C ASN A 40 4.33 -1.95 7.39
N ALA A 41 3.38 -1.10 7.82
CA ALA A 41 3.62 -0.05 8.79
C ALA A 41 4.13 -0.61 10.14
N TYR A 42 3.43 -1.63 10.68
CA TYR A 42 3.87 -2.31 11.90
C TYR A 42 5.23 -3.00 11.73
N ARG A 43 5.49 -3.61 10.56
CA ARG A 43 6.78 -4.24 10.26
C ARG A 43 7.91 -3.20 10.25
N LEU A 44 7.70 -2.04 9.64
CA LEU A 44 8.67 -0.95 9.64
C LEU A 44 9.00 -0.48 11.05
N ALA A 45 7.98 -0.27 11.91
CA ALA A 45 8.17 0.14 13.29
C ALA A 45 8.96 -0.91 14.11
N MET A 46 8.56 -2.20 13.99
CA MET A 46 9.22 -3.30 14.69
C MET A 46 10.68 -3.48 14.23
N ASP A 47 10.95 -3.40 12.94
CA ASP A 47 12.29 -3.55 12.38
C ASP A 47 13.19 -2.36 12.76
N ALA A 48 12.63 -1.16 12.82
CA ALA A 48 13.36 0.02 13.28
C ALA A 48 13.77 -0.14 14.74
N TYR A 49 12.86 -0.58 15.61
CA TYR A 49 13.16 -0.85 17.01
C TYR A 49 14.17 -1.98 17.18
N ALA A 50 13.99 -3.10 16.48
CA ALA A 50 14.91 -4.24 16.56
C ALA A 50 16.34 -3.90 16.09
N ARG A 51 16.47 -2.98 15.14
CA ARG A 51 17.78 -2.54 14.62
C ARG A 51 18.55 -1.67 15.61
N ASP A 52 17.87 -0.75 16.26
CA ASP A 52 18.46 0.19 17.21
C ASP A 52 17.48 0.58 18.31
N PRO A 53 17.34 -0.24 19.38
CA PRO A 53 16.42 0.05 20.48
C PRO A 53 16.70 1.37 21.20
N TYR A 54 17.98 1.77 21.31
CA TYR A 54 18.36 2.98 22.04
C TYR A 54 18.17 4.26 21.21
N GLY A 55 18.35 4.15 19.91
CA GLY A 55 18.15 5.26 18.97
C GLY A 55 16.77 5.31 18.35
N TYR A 56 15.88 4.38 18.69
CA TYR A 56 14.53 4.33 18.12
C TYR A 56 13.81 5.68 18.21
N ARG A 57 13.20 6.06 17.12
CA ARG A 57 12.28 7.19 17.04
C ARG A 57 11.08 6.74 16.19
N PHE A 58 9.90 6.98 16.71
CA PHE A 58 8.68 6.75 15.95
C PHE A 58 8.64 7.68 14.73
N ASP A 59 8.38 7.10 13.57
CA ASP A 59 8.22 7.86 12.33
C ASP A 59 6.74 8.15 12.10
N PRO A 60 6.32 9.42 12.07
CA PRO A 60 4.91 9.79 11.84
C PRO A 60 4.36 9.28 10.49
N ASP A 61 5.20 8.97 9.53
CA ASP A 61 4.79 8.42 8.26
C ASP A 61 4.11 7.06 8.41
N TRP A 62 4.51 6.26 9.40
CA TRP A 62 3.83 4.98 9.68
C TRP A 62 2.38 5.17 10.15
N MET A 63 2.11 6.19 10.97
CA MET A 63 0.73 6.52 11.36
C MET A 63 -0.07 7.02 10.15
N ARG A 64 0.51 7.86 9.30
CA ARG A 64 -0.16 8.33 8.07
C ARG A 64 -0.54 7.20 7.12
N GLU A 65 0.28 6.15 7.03
CA GLU A 65 -0.09 4.93 6.28
C GLU A 65 -1.35 4.29 6.88
N LEU A 66 -1.41 4.13 8.19
CA LEU A 66 -2.57 3.55 8.87
C LEU A 66 -3.83 4.41 8.72
N GLU A 67 -3.70 5.73 8.81
CA GLU A 67 -4.80 6.68 8.61
C GLU A 67 -5.31 6.72 7.16
N SER A 68 -4.48 6.30 6.20
CA SER A 68 -4.84 6.29 4.78
C SER A 68 -5.80 5.18 4.38
N VAL A 69 -5.84 4.08 5.13
CA VAL A 69 -6.71 2.93 4.86
C VAL A 69 -8.02 3.02 5.64
N SER A 70 -8.98 2.15 5.31
CA SER A 70 -10.30 2.18 5.96
C SER A 70 -10.22 1.84 7.45
N HIS A 71 -10.43 2.82 8.31
CA HIS A 71 -10.39 2.70 9.76
C HIS A 71 -11.50 3.54 10.42
N ARG A 72 -11.76 3.27 11.69
CA ARG A 72 -12.51 4.16 12.59
C ARG A 72 -11.50 4.97 13.41
N GLU A 73 -11.95 5.97 14.15
CA GLU A 73 -11.07 6.69 15.09
C GLU A 73 -10.23 5.70 15.89
N TYR A 74 -8.93 5.96 16.02
CA TYR A 74 -8.01 5.10 16.75
C TYR A 74 -8.04 5.37 18.25
N CYS A 75 -7.73 4.33 19.01
CA CYS A 75 -7.47 4.36 20.45
C CYS A 75 -6.44 3.28 20.79
N THR A 76 -5.83 3.37 21.97
CA THR A 76 -4.90 2.34 22.48
C THR A 76 -5.59 1.20 23.20
N GLY A 77 -6.93 1.17 23.26
CA GLY A 77 -7.70 0.19 24.00
C GLY A 77 -7.47 0.33 25.50
N TYR A 78 -7.14 -0.78 26.17
CA TYR A 78 -6.92 -0.84 27.62
C TYR A 78 -5.45 -0.64 28.04
N TYR A 79 -4.54 -0.41 27.10
CA TYR A 79 -3.11 -0.39 27.41
C TYR A 79 -2.64 0.94 28.00
N PHE A 80 -3.09 2.04 27.45
CA PHE A 80 -2.57 3.39 27.78
C PHE A 80 -3.67 4.40 28.07
N GLU A 81 -4.93 4.03 27.88
CA GLU A 81 -6.09 4.87 28.11
C GLU A 81 -7.10 4.16 29.00
N ASP A 82 -7.91 4.94 29.74
CA ASP A 82 -9.09 4.39 30.40
C ASP A 82 -10.22 4.23 29.38
N PRO A 83 -10.56 2.99 29.00
CA PRO A 83 -11.59 2.75 27.99
C PRO A 83 -12.99 3.14 28.46
N THR A 84 -13.18 3.38 29.75
CA THR A 84 -14.48 3.85 30.27
C THR A 84 -14.72 5.30 29.99
N VAL A 85 -13.65 6.09 29.73
CA VAL A 85 -13.76 7.54 29.46
C VAL A 85 -14.17 7.82 28.01
N ASN A 86 -13.73 6.98 27.04
CA ASN A 86 -14.04 7.22 25.63
C ASN A 86 -14.10 5.94 24.76
N PRO A 87 -14.96 4.96 25.12
CA PRO A 87 -14.95 3.64 24.48
C PRO A 87 -15.64 3.62 23.11
N GLN A 88 -16.38 4.66 22.74
CA GLN A 88 -17.25 4.68 21.57
C GLN A 88 -17.00 5.91 20.71
N LEU A 89 -17.28 5.75 19.42
CA LEU A 89 -17.30 6.88 18.48
C LEU A 89 -18.36 7.89 18.93
N CYS A 90 -17.92 9.08 19.30
CA CYS A 90 -18.78 10.21 19.66
C CYS A 90 -19.14 11.07 18.44
N SER A 91 -18.37 10.94 17.36
CA SER A 91 -18.63 11.58 16.07
C SER A 91 -19.39 10.65 15.12
N SER A 92 -19.84 11.14 14.00
CA SER A 92 -20.61 10.42 12.98
C SER A 92 -20.01 9.05 12.63
N GLY A 93 -20.47 7.99 13.26
CA GLY A 93 -19.92 6.64 13.29
C GLY A 93 -19.71 5.95 11.93
N GLY A 94 -18.82 6.50 11.10
CA GLY A 94 -18.41 5.97 9.81
C GLY A 94 -16.96 5.54 9.77
N TYR A 95 -16.61 4.78 8.73
CA TYR A 95 -15.22 4.53 8.38
C TYR A 95 -14.62 5.77 7.71
N ILE A 96 -13.43 6.14 8.16
CA ILE A 96 -12.55 7.12 7.52
C ILE A 96 -11.73 6.36 6.48
N ARG A 97 -11.52 6.94 5.31
CA ARG A 97 -10.69 6.34 4.27
C ARG A 97 -10.25 7.44 3.29
N ASP A 98 -8.96 7.68 3.20
CA ASP A 98 -8.41 8.70 2.31
C ASP A 98 -7.93 8.11 0.98
N LYS A 99 -7.49 6.85 0.96
CA LYS A 99 -6.98 6.18 -0.23
C LYS A 99 -7.82 4.96 -0.62
N ALA A 100 -7.84 4.65 -1.90
CA ALA A 100 -8.49 3.47 -2.46
C ALA A 100 -7.45 2.55 -3.12
N TYR A 101 -7.71 1.25 -3.08
CA TYR A 101 -6.94 0.25 -3.81
C TYR A 101 -7.25 0.37 -5.30
N LEU A 102 -6.34 0.91 -6.09
CA LEU A 102 -6.58 1.22 -7.51
C LEU A 102 -6.13 0.10 -8.44
N ALA A 103 -4.95 -0.44 -8.25
CA ALA A 103 -4.38 -1.48 -9.10
C ALA A 103 -3.26 -2.25 -8.40
N THR A 104 -2.89 -3.41 -8.95
CA THR A 104 -1.73 -4.19 -8.57
C THR A 104 -0.76 -4.27 -9.73
N VAL A 105 0.53 -4.13 -9.46
CA VAL A 105 1.60 -4.42 -10.43
C VAL A 105 1.63 -5.92 -10.72
N CYS A 106 1.49 -6.32 -11.98
CA CYS A 106 1.51 -7.73 -12.40
C CYS A 106 2.79 -8.14 -13.11
N GLY A 107 3.62 -7.17 -13.51
CA GLY A 107 4.87 -7.41 -14.21
C GLY A 107 5.45 -6.13 -14.78
N TYR A 108 6.66 -6.26 -15.30
CA TYR A 108 7.34 -5.17 -16.02
C TYR A 108 7.07 -5.30 -17.50
N GLY A 109 7.11 -4.17 -18.22
CA GLY A 109 7.47 -4.21 -19.62
C GLY A 109 8.91 -4.69 -19.70
N CYS A 110 9.13 -5.83 -20.35
CA CYS A 110 10.44 -6.47 -20.40
C CYS A 110 11.52 -5.51 -20.91
N ARG A 111 12.52 -5.21 -20.08
CA ARG A 111 13.85 -4.90 -20.63
C ARG A 111 14.43 -6.21 -21.16
N ALA A 112 14.49 -6.35 -22.45
CA ALA A 112 15.40 -7.32 -23.07
C ALA A 112 16.82 -6.93 -22.63
N GLY A 113 17.44 -7.69 -21.71
CA GLY A 113 18.86 -7.51 -21.43
C GLY A 113 19.34 -7.45 -19.99
N VAL A 114 18.58 -7.93 -18.99
CA VAL A 114 19.17 -8.26 -17.68
C VAL A 114 19.38 -9.78 -17.61
N PRO A 115 20.63 -10.30 -17.66
CA PRO A 115 20.88 -11.73 -17.50
C PRO A 115 20.67 -12.09 -16.03
N GLY A 116 19.72 -12.95 -15.71
CA GLY A 116 19.68 -13.61 -14.42
C GLY A 116 18.35 -13.83 -13.74
N GLU A 117 17.22 -13.51 -14.34
CA GLU A 117 15.94 -13.91 -13.75
C GLU A 117 15.17 -14.85 -14.70
N ASN A 118 14.76 -15.98 -14.11
CA ASN A 118 14.08 -17.08 -14.76
C ASN A 118 12.90 -16.59 -15.61
N SER A 119 12.83 -17.10 -16.83
CA SER A 119 11.71 -17.00 -17.75
C SER A 119 10.48 -17.73 -17.17
N ASP A 120 9.84 -17.16 -16.16
CA ASP A 120 8.52 -17.58 -15.75
C ASP A 120 7.50 -17.14 -16.80
N GLU A 121 6.55 -18.00 -17.09
CA GLU A 121 5.54 -17.91 -18.15
C GLU A 121 4.63 -16.68 -18.10
N ASN A 122 4.96 -15.65 -17.30
CA ASN A 122 4.21 -14.43 -17.10
C ASN A 122 4.82 -13.17 -17.75
N SER A 123 5.90 -13.31 -18.51
CA SER A 123 6.47 -12.23 -19.31
C SER A 123 5.82 -12.18 -20.69
N SER A 124 4.52 -11.88 -20.76
CA SER A 124 3.94 -11.39 -21.99
C SER A 124 4.58 -10.02 -22.27
N GLY A 125 5.35 -9.91 -23.34
CA GLY A 125 5.98 -8.66 -23.75
C GLY A 125 4.97 -7.52 -23.86
N LEU A 126 5.47 -6.29 -23.92
CA LEU A 126 4.61 -5.12 -24.13
C LEU A 126 3.83 -5.29 -25.45
N PRO A 127 2.54 -4.90 -25.47
CA PRO A 127 1.77 -4.86 -26.72
C PRO A 127 2.42 -3.94 -27.75
N ALA A 128 2.16 -4.21 -29.02
CA ALA A 128 2.61 -3.34 -30.11
C ALA A 128 2.06 -1.91 -29.87
N GLY A 129 2.94 -0.93 -29.90
CA GLY A 129 2.56 0.48 -29.66
C GLY A 129 2.78 0.97 -28.22
N VAL A 130 3.00 0.10 -27.24
CA VAL A 130 3.39 0.50 -25.89
C VAL A 130 4.90 0.67 -25.80
N PRO A 131 5.42 1.86 -25.43
CA PRO A 131 6.86 2.07 -25.28
C PRO A 131 7.41 1.33 -24.04
N GLU A 132 8.70 0.98 -24.04
CA GLU A 132 9.35 0.40 -22.86
C GLU A 132 9.43 1.37 -21.67
N SER A 133 9.45 2.66 -21.96
CA SER A 133 9.44 3.75 -21.00
C SER A 133 8.84 5.00 -21.63
N ASP A 134 8.28 5.88 -20.80
CA ASP A 134 7.81 7.20 -21.19
C ASP A 134 8.44 8.28 -20.27
N SER A 135 7.93 9.51 -20.36
CA SER A 135 8.38 10.62 -19.49
C SER A 135 8.12 10.38 -18.00
N THR A 136 7.27 9.41 -17.66
CA THR A 136 6.92 9.05 -16.27
C THR A 136 7.88 7.99 -15.73
N GLY A 137 8.39 7.08 -16.56
CA GLY A 137 9.32 6.04 -16.12
C GLY A 137 9.24 4.75 -16.94
N VAL A 138 9.61 3.64 -16.29
CA VAL A 138 9.57 2.30 -16.90
C VAL A 138 8.13 1.82 -16.98
N MET A 139 7.74 1.29 -18.14
CA MET A 139 6.40 0.78 -18.36
C MET A 139 6.16 -0.48 -17.54
N CYS A 140 5.08 -0.49 -16.77
CA CYS A 140 4.65 -1.61 -15.95
C CYS A 140 3.24 -2.04 -16.34
N ARG A 141 2.98 -3.34 -16.18
CA ARG A 141 1.66 -3.93 -16.36
C ARG A 141 0.89 -3.95 -15.05
N PHE A 142 -0.36 -3.55 -15.08
CA PHE A 142 -1.24 -3.48 -13.93
C PHE A 142 -2.54 -4.27 -14.15
N THR A 143 -3.08 -4.80 -13.05
CA THR A 143 -4.47 -5.24 -12.97
C THR A 143 -5.27 -4.22 -12.15
N GLN A 144 -6.35 -3.70 -12.73
CA GLN A 144 -7.19 -2.68 -12.14
C GLN A 144 -8.12 -3.27 -11.07
N HIS A 145 -8.30 -2.56 -9.95
CA HIS A 145 -9.26 -2.86 -8.88
C HIS A 145 -10.32 -1.76 -8.71
N ASN A 146 -9.93 -0.50 -8.93
CA ASN A 146 -10.84 0.64 -8.96
C ASN A 146 -10.45 1.55 -10.12
N LYS A 147 -11.38 2.39 -10.57
CA LYS A 147 -11.15 3.31 -11.69
C LYS A 147 -9.90 4.16 -11.45
N LEU A 148 -8.99 4.12 -12.40
CA LEU A 148 -7.78 4.94 -12.46
C LEU A 148 -7.85 5.83 -13.70
N VAL A 149 -7.35 7.06 -13.59
CA VAL A 149 -7.38 8.07 -14.66
C VAL A 149 -5.95 8.60 -14.88
N SER A 150 -5.59 8.84 -16.14
CA SER A 150 -4.34 9.54 -16.51
C SER A 150 -4.30 10.92 -15.84
N GLY A 151 -3.12 11.32 -15.35
CA GLY A 151 -2.92 12.56 -14.60
C GLY A 151 -3.27 12.45 -13.09
N GLN A 152 -3.83 11.34 -12.64
CA GLN A 152 -4.14 11.14 -11.21
C GLN A 152 -2.86 10.95 -10.41
N ARG A 153 -2.79 11.58 -9.22
CA ARG A 153 -1.73 11.31 -8.24
C ARG A 153 -2.06 10.02 -7.49
N VAL A 154 -1.11 9.11 -7.46
CA VAL A 154 -1.21 7.79 -6.83
C VAL A 154 0.01 7.51 -5.97
N GLU A 155 -0.07 6.47 -5.14
CA GLU A 155 1.06 5.96 -4.36
C GLU A 155 1.19 4.45 -4.57
N VAL A 156 2.41 3.98 -4.70
CA VAL A 156 2.74 2.56 -4.69
C VAL A 156 3.20 2.19 -3.29
N ILE A 157 2.58 1.16 -2.73
CA ILE A 157 3.04 0.52 -1.50
C ILE A 157 3.92 -0.67 -1.87
N SER A 158 5.04 -0.81 -1.16
CA SER A 158 5.97 -1.93 -1.32
C SER A 158 6.46 -2.38 0.05
N PRO A 159 6.79 -3.66 0.25
CA PRO A 159 7.33 -4.14 1.51
C PRO A 159 8.58 -3.36 1.95
N GLY A 160 8.66 -3.05 3.24
CA GLY A 160 9.83 -2.44 3.86
C GLY A 160 10.02 -0.94 3.61
N ARG A 161 9.02 -0.24 3.08
CA ARG A 161 9.04 1.22 2.90
C ARG A 161 7.63 1.82 2.94
N VAL A 162 7.54 3.09 3.26
CA VAL A 162 6.29 3.86 3.14
C VAL A 162 5.92 4.08 1.68
N GLY A 163 4.64 4.36 1.42
CA GLY A 163 4.12 4.59 0.08
C GLY A 163 4.87 5.71 -0.67
N ARG A 164 5.16 5.46 -1.94
CA ARG A 164 5.84 6.42 -2.83
C ARG A 164 4.87 6.98 -3.86
N GLY A 165 4.70 8.31 -3.82
CA GLY A 165 3.79 9.03 -4.69
C GLY A 165 4.38 9.32 -6.08
N PHE A 166 3.52 9.21 -7.11
CA PHE A 166 3.80 9.71 -8.45
C PHE A 166 2.50 10.12 -9.15
N THR A 167 2.61 10.76 -10.31
CA THR A 167 1.45 11.08 -11.16
C THR A 167 1.43 10.12 -12.34
N VAL A 168 0.31 9.46 -12.57
CA VAL A 168 0.11 8.53 -13.68
C VAL A 168 0.21 9.29 -14.99
N GLY A 169 1.11 8.87 -15.86
CA GLY A 169 1.28 9.43 -17.20
C GLY A 169 0.29 8.85 -18.20
N THR A 170 0.76 8.64 -19.42
CA THR A 170 -0.01 7.98 -20.47
C THR A 170 -0.31 6.54 -20.08
N MET A 171 -1.53 6.13 -20.28
CA MET A 171 -1.99 4.75 -20.04
C MET A 171 -2.30 4.06 -21.37
N TYR A 172 -2.09 2.75 -21.39
CA TYR A 172 -2.35 1.93 -22.58
C TYR A 172 -3.19 0.70 -22.19
N ASP A 173 -4.08 0.27 -23.07
CA ASP A 173 -4.82 -0.98 -22.91
C ASP A 173 -3.98 -2.22 -23.31
N ALA A 174 -4.60 -3.40 -23.26
CA ALA A 174 -3.94 -4.65 -23.63
C ALA A 174 -3.62 -4.75 -25.14
N GLU A 175 -4.26 -3.96 -25.95
CA GLU A 175 -4.07 -3.87 -27.40
C GLU A 175 -3.01 -2.82 -27.79
N GLY A 176 -2.52 -2.02 -26.82
CA GLY A 176 -1.54 -0.95 -27.04
C GLY A 176 -2.15 0.39 -27.43
N ASN A 177 -3.45 0.57 -27.34
CA ASN A 177 -4.09 1.86 -27.59
C ASN A 177 -3.96 2.76 -26.36
N VAL A 178 -3.79 4.06 -26.59
CA VAL A 178 -3.82 5.05 -25.50
C VAL A 178 -5.23 5.16 -24.93
N ILE A 179 -5.32 5.12 -23.60
CA ILE A 179 -6.57 5.25 -22.86
C ILE A 179 -6.48 6.38 -21.82
N GLU A 180 -7.57 7.10 -21.61
CA GLU A 180 -7.65 8.14 -20.58
C GLU A 180 -7.94 7.56 -19.19
N SER A 181 -8.54 6.37 -19.12
CA SER A 181 -8.86 5.72 -17.85
C SER A 181 -8.94 4.20 -17.98
N ALA A 182 -8.71 3.49 -16.88
CA ALA A 182 -8.96 2.06 -16.70
C ALA A 182 -10.24 1.89 -15.85
N PRO A 183 -11.44 1.82 -16.46
CA PRO A 183 -12.70 1.88 -15.73
C PRO A 183 -13.24 0.52 -15.28
N HIS A 184 -12.79 -0.59 -15.87
CA HIS A 184 -13.39 -1.91 -15.70
C HIS A 184 -12.61 -2.75 -14.66
N PRO A 185 -13.30 -3.43 -13.73
CA PRO A 185 -12.65 -4.34 -12.78
C PRO A 185 -11.83 -5.40 -13.51
N SER A 186 -10.63 -5.65 -12.97
CA SER A 186 -9.64 -6.61 -13.51
C SER A 186 -9.13 -6.27 -14.92
N MET A 187 -9.36 -5.05 -15.42
CA MET A 187 -8.78 -4.59 -16.68
C MET A 187 -7.25 -4.61 -16.58
N CYS A 188 -6.60 -5.21 -17.58
CA CYS A 188 -5.16 -5.09 -17.77
C CYS A 188 -4.84 -3.77 -18.46
N PHE A 189 -3.89 -3.02 -17.92
CA PHE A 189 -3.41 -1.78 -18.53
C PHE A 189 -1.93 -1.59 -18.25
N PHE A 190 -1.30 -0.65 -18.97
CA PHE A 190 0.11 -0.30 -18.84
C PHE A 190 0.24 1.18 -18.53
N ALA A 191 1.20 1.51 -17.65
CA ALA A 191 1.56 2.89 -17.32
C ALA A 191 3.02 2.97 -16.86
N GLY A 192 3.66 4.12 -17.08
CA GLY A 192 5.02 4.39 -16.63
C GLY A 192 5.09 4.60 -15.12
N VAL A 193 6.13 4.02 -14.48
CA VAL A 193 6.44 4.21 -13.05
C VAL A 193 7.85 4.76 -12.91
N PRO A 194 8.08 5.86 -12.17
CA PRO A 194 9.37 6.56 -12.11
C PRO A 194 10.41 5.88 -11.20
N PHE A 195 10.09 4.75 -10.62
CA PHE A 195 10.96 4.00 -9.71
C PHE A 195 10.73 2.50 -9.83
N TYR A 196 11.65 1.73 -9.25
CA TYR A 196 11.52 0.27 -9.22
C TYR A 196 10.29 -0.14 -8.40
N VAL A 197 9.50 -1.05 -8.95
CA VAL A 197 8.35 -1.73 -8.32
C VAL A 197 8.48 -3.23 -8.54
N SER A 198 7.81 -4.04 -7.76
CA SER A 198 7.78 -5.51 -7.89
C SER A 198 6.37 -5.99 -8.20
N PRO A 199 6.22 -7.15 -8.85
CA PRO A 199 4.91 -7.79 -8.95
C PRO A 199 4.29 -7.95 -7.55
N GLY A 200 3.04 -7.54 -7.40
CA GLY A 200 2.32 -7.52 -6.14
C GLY A 200 2.31 -6.17 -5.40
N ASP A 201 3.16 -5.21 -5.82
CA ASP A 201 3.14 -3.83 -5.30
C ASP A 201 1.84 -3.10 -5.70
#